data_559696bcfd991dd02bdd9b6c1537a267
#
_entry.id   559696bcfd991dd02bdd9b6c1537a267
#
_cell.length_a   1.000
_cell.length_b   1.000
_cell.length_c   1.000
_cell.angle_alpha   90.00
_cell.angle_beta   90.00
_cell.angle_gamma   90.00
#
_symmetry.space_group_name_H-M   'P 1'
#
loop_
_entity.id
_entity.type
_entity.pdbx_description
1 polymer ?
#
loop_
_entity_poly.entity_id
_entity_poly.type
_entity_poly.pdbx_seq_one_letter_code
_entity_poly.pdbx_strand_id
1 'polypeptide(L)'
;MFSRAMIFEGPGQPLVLRELPIRTLVADEILVRVSAATLCGSDLHTISGRRKVNCPTILGHEIIGRIERFGQQHSRKDFHGRELRIGDRVTWAIVANCGRCFFCSNDLPQKCLHGVKYGHETIEVHGGLTGGLAEHVIL
;
A
#
# COMPACT_ATOMS: atom_id res chain seq x y z
N MET A 1 -8.64 -7.09 -14.91
CA MET A 1 -8.07 -5.73 -14.85
C MET A 1 -6.63 -5.84 -14.37
N PHE A 2 -5.71 -5.04 -14.93
CA PHE A 2 -4.29 -5.05 -14.57
C PHE A 2 -3.87 -3.65 -14.12
N SER A 3 -2.80 -3.58 -13.32
CA SER A 3 -2.14 -2.37 -12.84
C SER A 3 -0.68 -2.42 -13.23
N ARG A 4 -0.17 -1.38 -13.85
CA ARG A 4 1.28 -1.25 -14.08
C ARG A 4 1.95 -0.81 -12.80
N ALA A 5 3.10 -1.40 -12.52
CA ALA A 5 3.89 -1.11 -11.33
C ALA A 5 5.40 -1.18 -11.63
N MET A 6 6.15 -0.33 -10.96
CA MET A 6 7.62 -0.38 -10.96
C MET A 6 8.09 -1.31 -9.85
N ILE A 7 8.65 -2.45 -10.24
CA ILE A 7 9.09 -3.49 -9.31
C ILE A 7 10.56 -3.28 -8.97
N PHE A 8 10.86 -3.23 -7.69
CA PHE A 8 12.21 -3.28 -7.14
C PHE A 8 12.60 -4.75 -6.89
N GLU A 9 13.56 -5.24 -7.68
CA GLU A 9 14.03 -6.63 -7.62
C GLU A 9 15.16 -6.83 -6.60
N GLY A 10 15.79 -5.74 -6.15
CA GLY A 10 16.88 -5.76 -5.19
C GLY A 10 17.93 -4.69 -5.46
N PRO A 11 18.84 -4.45 -4.50
CA PRO A 11 19.90 -3.44 -4.64
C PRO A 11 20.79 -3.69 -5.85
N GLY A 12 21.10 -2.63 -6.58
CA GLY A 12 21.94 -2.69 -7.78
C GLY A 12 21.21 -3.16 -9.04
N GLN A 13 19.92 -3.51 -8.92
CA GLN A 13 19.08 -3.86 -10.08
C GLN A 13 18.24 -2.64 -10.50
N PRO A 14 17.98 -2.46 -11.80
CA PRO A 14 17.05 -1.43 -12.26
C PRO A 14 15.62 -1.76 -11.79
N LEU A 15 14.80 -0.72 -11.64
CA LEU A 15 13.37 -0.92 -11.47
C LEU A 15 12.76 -1.46 -12.76
N VAL A 16 11.90 -2.46 -12.66
CA VAL A 16 11.28 -3.16 -13.80
C VAL A 16 9.81 -2.84 -13.87
N LEU A 17 9.33 -2.31 -15.00
CA LEU A 17 7.89 -2.12 -15.22
C LEU A 17 7.23 -3.48 -15.47
N ARG A 18 6.21 -3.81 -14.68
CA ARG A 18 5.39 -5.01 -14.82
C ARG A 18 3.90 -4.68 -14.76
N GLU A 19 3.10 -5.54 -15.36
CA GLU A 19 1.66 -5.56 -15.19
C GLU A 19 1.29 -6.64 -14.17
N LEU A 20 0.62 -6.22 -13.11
CA LEU A 20 0.12 -7.10 -12.05
C LEU A 20 -1.40 -7.21 -12.13
N PRO A 21 -1.98 -8.39 -11.94
CA PRO A 21 -3.43 -8.54 -11.92
C PRO A 21 -4.01 -7.86 -10.68
N ILE A 22 -5.10 -7.10 -10.87
CA ILE A 22 -5.91 -6.61 -9.76
C ILE A 22 -6.88 -7.71 -9.40
N ARG A 23 -6.64 -8.36 -8.26
CA ARG A 23 -7.51 -9.43 -7.76
C ARG A 23 -8.87 -8.90 -7.28
N THR A 24 -9.78 -9.78 -7.02
CA THR A 24 -11.02 -9.44 -6.32
C THR A 24 -10.70 -8.92 -4.92
N LEU A 25 -11.29 -7.79 -4.56
CA LEU A 25 -11.15 -7.22 -3.21
C LEU A 25 -11.86 -8.12 -2.21
N VAL A 26 -11.21 -8.36 -1.09
CA VAL A 26 -11.85 -9.04 0.04
C VAL A 26 -12.54 -8.01 0.94
N ALA A 27 -13.52 -8.49 1.67
CA ALA A 27 -14.34 -7.81 2.69
C ALA A 27 -14.24 -6.27 2.75
N ASP A 28 -13.28 -5.76 3.48
CA ASP A 28 -13.11 -4.37 3.87
C ASP A 28 -12.01 -3.62 3.09
N GLU A 29 -11.50 -4.21 2.02
CA GLU A 29 -10.48 -3.58 1.20
C GLU A 29 -11.01 -2.45 0.31
N ILE A 30 -10.11 -1.55 -0.05
CA ILE A 30 -10.37 -0.45 -1.00
C ILE A 30 -9.34 -0.52 -2.13
N LEU A 31 -9.80 -0.45 -3.38
CA LEU A 31 -8.93 -0.19 -4.51
C LEU A 31 -8.82 1.31 -4.73
N VAL A 32 -7.61 1.80 -4.68
CA VAL A 32 -7.29 3.22 -4.92
C VAL A 32 -6.44 3.36 -6.17
N ARG A 33 -6.86 4.23 -7.08
CA ARG A 33 -6.03 4.68 -8.20
C ARG A 33 -5.06 5.74 -7.71
N VAL A 34 -3.77 5.50 -7.87
CA VAL A 34 -2.72 6.45 -7.46
C VAL A 34 -2.77 7.70 -8.34
N SER A 35 -2.84 8.86 -7.73
CA SER A 35 -2.76 10.16 -8.41
C SER A 35 -1.37 10.75 -8.34
N ALA A 36 -0.67 10.53 -7.22
CA ALA A 36 0.70 10.92 -7.01
C ALA A 36 1.34 10.07 -5.89
N ALA A 37 2.60 9.79 -6.03
CA ALA A 37 3.43 9.23 -4.98
C ALA A 37 4.78 9.94 -4.98
N THR A 38 5.39 10.11 -3.80
CA THR A 38 6.72 10.68 -3.67
C THR A 38 7.73 9.60 -3.34
N LEU A 39 8.99 9.84 -3.69
CA LEU A 39 10.12 9.06 -3.23
C LEU A 39 10.67 9.70 -1.96
N CYS A 40 10.59 8.97 -0.87
CA CYS A 40 11.19 9.35 0.41
C CYS A 40 12.68 8.97 0.43
N GLY A 41 13.46 9.60 1.30
CA GLY A 41 14.86 9.22 1.52
C GLY A 41 15.03 7.74 1.90
N SER A 42 14.03 7.13 2.55
CA SER A 42 14.02 5.71 2.89
C SER A 42 13.92 4.79 1.66
N ASP A 43 13.24 5.21 0.58
CA ASP A 43 13.20 4.48 -0.68
C ASP A 43 14.59 4.49 -1.35
N LEU A 44 15.29 5.64 -1.32
CA LEU A 44 16.66 5.77 -1.82
C LEU A 44 17.64 4.89 -1.02
N HIS A 45 17.48 4.80 0.31
CA HIS A 45 18.26 3.89 1.13
C HIS A 45 17.99 2.42 0.80
N THR A 46 16.75 2.08 0.48
CA THR A 46 16.37 0.74 0.02
C THR A 46 17.02 0.43 -1.34
N ILE A 47 16.88 1.32 -2.31
CA ILE A 47 17.47 1.16 -3.65
C ILE A 47 18.99 1.00 -3.59
N SER A 48 19.67 1.78 -2.73
CA SER A 48 21.13 1.70 -2.53
C SER A 48 21.58 0.51 -1.68
N GLY A 49 20.68 -0.30 -1.14
CA GLY A 49 20.99 -1.45 -0.28
C GLY A 49 21.34 -1.11 1.17
N ARG A 50 21.28 0.17 1.57
CA ARG A 50 21.50 0.59 2.97
C ARG A 50 20.39 0.14 3.88
N ARG A 51 19.17 -0.04 3.34
CA ARG A 51 18.00 -0.57 4.05
C ARG A 51 17.53 -1.84 3.36
N LYS A 52 17.40 -2.90 4.13
CA LYS A 52 16.89 -4.18 3.64
C LYS A 52 15.36 -4.17 3.60
N VAL A 53 14.80 -4.64 2.50
CA VAL A 53 13.38 -4.99 2.34
C VAL A 53 13.30 -6.34 1.65
N ASN A 54 12.17 -7.02 1.81
CA ASN A 54 11.91 -8.24 1.06
C ASN A 54 11.64 -7.88 -0.41
N CYS A 55 12.22 -8.62 -1.33
CA CYS A 55 12.05 -8.43 -2.76
C CYS A 55 11.41 -9.67 -3.40
N PRO A 56 10.70 -9.50 -4.52
CA PRO A 56 10.40 -8.25 -5.24
C PRO A 56 9.33 -7.42 -4.53
N THR A 57 9.42 -6.08 -4.59
CA THR A 57 8.47 -5.16 -3.94
C THR A 57 8.16 -3.94 -4.81
N ILE A 58 7.05 -3.26 -4.53
CA ILE A 58 6.71 -1.95 -5.08
C ILE A 58 7.04 -0.91 -4.01
N LEU A 59 7.97 0.00 -4.31
CA LEU A 59 8.36 1.07 -3.40
C LEU A 59 7.33 2.22 -3.40
N GLY A 60 7.57 3.21 -2.53
CA GLY A 60 6.73 4.38 -2.37
C GLY A 60 5.62 4.15 -1.31
N HIS A 61 5.60 5.02 -0.32
CA HIS A 61 4.71 4.92 0.84
C HIS A 61 4.08 6.27 1.22
N GLU A 62 4.39 7.32 0.48
CA GLU A 62 3.74 8.63 0.59
C GLU A 62 2.86 8.81 -0.65
N ILE A 63 1.56 8.53 -0.51
CA ILE A 63 0.67 8.30 -1.63
C ILE A 63 -0.60 9.12 -1.47
N ILE A 64 -1.06 9.69 -2.57
CA ILE A 64 -2.41 10.26 -2.71
C ILE A 64 -3.08 9.56 -3.88
N GLY A 65 -4.31 9.14 -3.70
CA GLY A 65 -5.08 8.49 -4.75
C GLY A 65 -6.57 8.79 -4.69
N ARG A 66 -7.31 8.19 -5.61
CA ARG A 66 -8.77 8.25 -5.65
C ARG A 66 -9.36 6.86 -5.49
N ILE A 67 -10.40 6.76 -4.69
CA ILE A 67 -11.13 5.51 -4.49
C ILE A 67 -11.80 5.10 -5.81
N GLU A 68 -11.53 3.89 -6.28
CA GLU A 68 -12.18 3.31 -7.46
C GLU A 68 -13.22 2.24 -7.09
N ARG A 69 -12.93 1.42 -6.08
CA ARG A 69 -13.84 0.35 -5.64
C ARG A 69 -13.69 0.09 -4.15
N PHE A 70 -14.76 -0.38 -3.56
CA PHE A 70 -14.80 -0.94 -2.20
C PHE A 70 -15.01 -2.44 -2.27
N GLY A 71 -14.43 -3.15 -1.32
CA GLY A 71 -14.81 -4.52 -0.99
C GLY A 71 -16.27 -4.58 -0.50
N GLN A 72 -16.88 -5.75 -0.58
CA GLN A 72 -18.32 -5.91 -0.36
C GLN A 72 -18.77 -5.57 1.08
N GLN A 73 -17.89 -5.68 2.06
CA GLN A 73 -18.21 -5.47 3.49
C GLN A 73 -17.61 -4.17 4.04
N HIS A 74 -16.97 -3.36 3.21
CA HIS A 74 -16.35 -2.11 3.66
C HIS A 74 -17.39 -1.13 4.20
N SER A 75 -17.13 -0.58 5.39
CA SER A 75 -18.03 0.35 6.10
C SER A 75 -18.24 1.68 5.38
N ARG A 76 -17.38 2.00 4.40
CA ARG A 76 -17.33 3.28 3.66
C ARG A 76 -17.20 4.49 4.57
N LYS A 77 -16.39 4.35 5.63
CA LYS A 77 -16.08 5.45 6.55
C LYS A 77 -14.58 5.61 6.67
N ASP A 78 -14.16 6.87 6.81
CA ASP A 78 -12.78 7.21 7.11
C ASP A 78 -12.48 7.05 8.61
N PHE A 79 -11.23 7.33 9.00
CA PHE A 79 -10.79 7.27 10.40
C PHE A 79 -11.58 8.20 11.35
N HIS A 80 -12.19 9.27 10.83
CA HIS A 80 -13.03 10.19 11.58
C HIS A 80 -14.52 9.84 11.51
N GLY A 81 -14.88 8.72 10.89
CA GLY A 81 -16.26 8.27 10.73
C GLY A 81 -17.03 8.97 9.60
N ARG A 82 -16.36 9.76 8.75
CA ARG A 82 -16.99 10.45 7.61
C ARG A 82 -17.17 9.46 6.46
N GLU A 83 -18.30 9.59 5.76
CA GLU A 83 -18.61 8.75 4.60
C GLU A 83 -17.56 8.91 3.48
N LEU A 84 -17.13 7.78 2.93
CA LEU A 84 -16.26 7.70 1.75
C LEU A 84 -17.06 7.27 0.52
N ARG A 85 -16.76 7.87 -0.63
CA ARG A 85 -17.40 7.61 -1.91
C ARG A 85 -16.38 7.28 -2.99
N ILE A 86 -16.81 6.57 -4.02
CA ILE A 86 -15.99 6.38 -5.23
C ILE A 86 -15.65 7.75 -5.81
N GLY A 87 -14.37 7.96 -6.17
CA GLY A 87 -13.84 9.22 -6.65
C GLY A 87 -13.23 10.12 -5.57
N ASP A 88 -13.51 9.87 -4.29
CA ASP A 88 -12.90 10.65 -3.19
C ASP A 88 -11.38 10.52 -3.21
N ARG A 89 -10.71 11.66 -2.96
CA ARG A 89 -9.27 11.71 -2.83
C ARG A 89 -8.88 11.34 -1.40
N VAL A 90 -8.00 10.36 -1.29
CA VAL A 90 -7.56 9.81 -0.01
C VAL A 90 -6.05 9.73 0.10
N THR A 91 -5.57 9.77 1.32
CA THR A 91 -4.23 9.38 1.74
C THR A 91 -4.36 8.54 3.00
N TRP A 92 -3.35 7.79 3.35
CA TRP A 92 -3.40 6.84 4.47
C TRP A 92 -2.05 6.71 5.17
N ALA A 93 -2.04 6.10 6.34
CA ALA A 93 -0.83 5.84 7.10
C ALA A 93 0.04 4.77 6.40
N ILE A 94 1.36 4.86 6.60
CA ILE A 94 2.32 3.88 6.06
C ILE A 94 1.98 2.46 6.49
N VAL A 95 1.41 2.28 7.69
CA VAL A 95 1.03 0.97 8.24
C VAL A 95 -0.48 0.88 8.32
N ALA A 96 -1.07 -0.05 7.58
CA ALA A 96 -2.43 -0.50 7.84
C ALA A 96 -2.41 -1.44 9.05
N ASN A 97 -3.05 -1.05 10.13
CA ASN A 97 -3.03 -1.78 11.39
C ASN A 97 -4.26 -2.70 11.54
N CYS A 98 -4.15 -3.73 12.38
CA CYS A 98 -5.26 -4.68 12.62
C CYS A 98 -6.27 -4.21 13.66
N GLY A 99 -6.01 -3.12 14.38
CA GLY A 99 -6.90 -2.55 15.42
C GLY A 99 -7.05 -3.36 16.71
N ARG A 100 -6.53 -4.61 16.81
CA ARG A 100 -6.83 -5.55 17.90
C ARG A 100 -5.63 -6.20 18.59
N CYS A 101 -4.41 -6.09 18.06
CA CYS A 101 -3.24 -6.64 18.72
C CYS A 101 -2.82 -5.78 19.91
N PHE A 102 -1.91 -6.30 20.73
CA PHE A 102 -1.39 -5.59 21.91
C PHE A 102 -0.99 -4.15 21.61
N PHE A 103 -0.22 -3.92 20.54
CA PHE A 103 0.23 -2.57 20.19
C PHE A 103 -0.92 -1.66 19.75
N CYS A 104 -1.84 -2.17 18.93
CA CYS A 104 -3.01 -1.38 18.50
C CYS A 104 -3.90 -0.99 19.69
N SER A 105 -4.09 -1.89 20.65
CA SER A 105 -4.90 -1.63 21.85
C SER A 105 -4.22 -0.72 22.89
N ASN A 106 -2.94 -0.40 22.68
CA ASN A 106 -2.16 0.49 23.55
C ASN A 106 -1.67 1.75 22.79
N ASP A 107 -2.46 2.24 21.82
CA ASP A 107 -2.19 3.46 21.04
C ASP A 107 -0.84 3.48 20.28
N LEU A 108 -0.35 2.30 19.91
CA LEU A 108 0.88 2.12 19.13
C LEU A 108 0.62 1.40 17.79
N PRO A 109 -0.36 1.85 16.96
CA PRO A 109 -0.76 1.16 15.74
C PRO A 109 0.39 1.02 14.73
N GLN A 110 1.36 1.92 14.74
CA GLN A 110 2.55 1.86 13.88
C GLN A 110 3.47 0.66 14.20
N LYS A 111 3.28 0.01 15.34
CA LYS A 111 3.98 -1.23 15.77
C LYS A 111 3.10 -2.47 15.63
N CYS A 112 2.01 -2.39 14.86
CA CYS A 112 1.09 -3.51 14.67
C CYS A 112 1.83 -4.79 14.26
N LEU A 113 1.51 -5.90 14.95
CA LEU A 113 2.11 -7.22 14.68
C LEU A 113 1.62 -7.84 13.37
N HIS A 114 0.47 -7.40 12.87
CA HIS A 114 -0.21 -7.94 11.67
C HIS A 114 -0.45 -6.86 10.63
N GLY A 115 0.29 -5.76 10.72
CA GLY A 115 0.11 -4.62 9.82
C GLY A 115 0.73 -4.85 8.44
N VAL A 116 0.09 -4.31 7.42
CA VAL A 116 0.67 -4.17 6.08
C VAL A 116 1.46 -2.87 6.04
N LYS A 117 2.71 -2.94 5.65
CA LYS A 117 3.57 -1.76 5.54
C LYS A 117 3.74 -1.35 4.08
N TYR A 118 2.99 -0.35 3.65
CA TYR A 118 3.01 0.12 2.27
C TYR A 118 4.41 0.51 1.81
N GLY A 119 4.75 0.11 0.58
CA GLY A 119 6.08 0.33 -0.02
C GLY A 119 7.18 -0.60 0.49
N HIS A 120 6.84 -1.63 1.30
CA HIS A 120 7.81 -2.52 1.93
C HIS A 120 7.45 -4.01 1.86
N GLU A 121 6.23 -4.33 1.43
CA GLU A 121 5.77 -5.71 1.30
C GLU A 121 6.18 -6.31 -0.05
N THR A 122 6.38 -7.63 -0.09
CA THR A 122 6.61 -8.30 -1.38
C THR A 122 5.34 -8.31 -2.21
N ILE A 123 5.50 -8.38 -3.53
CA ILE A 123 4.36 -8.52 -4.45
C ILE A 123 3.64 -9.87 -4.33
N GLU A 124 4.15 -10.79 -3.52
CA GLU A 124 3.58 -12.12 -3.29
C GLU A 124 2.51 -12.13 -2.20
N VAL A 125 2.44 -11.06 -1.39
CA VAL A 125 1.50 -10.96 -0.26
C VAL A 125 0.52 -9.80 -0.46
N HIS A 126 -0.58 -9.82 0.27
CA HIS A 126 -1.60 -8.76 0.29
C HIS A 126 -2.09 -8.32 -1.10
N GLY A 127 -2.06 -9.23 -2.08
CA GLY A 127 -2.49 -8.94 -3.45
C GLY A 127 -1.48 -8.17 -4.30
N GLY A 128 -0.26 -7.95 -3.80
CA GLY A 128 0.87 -7.42 -4.54
C GLY A 128 0.89 -5.90 -4.73
N LEU A 129 -0.25 -5.23 -4.67
CA LEU A 129 -0.38 -3.78 -4.93
C LEU A 129 -0.32 -2.98 -3.62
N THR A 130 0.86 -2.99 -2.97
CA THR A 130 1.08 -2.37 -1.65
C THR A 130 2.07 -1.20 -1.68
N GLY A 131 2.40 -0.65 -2.84
CA GLY A 131 3.34 0.47 -2.97
C GLY A 131 2.91 1.53 -3.97
N GLY A 132 3.39 2.75 -3.76
CA GLY A 132 2.98 3.94 -4.51
C GLY A 132 3.53 4.04 -5.93
N LEU A 133 4.59 3.29 -6.25
CA LEU A 133 5.13 3.25 -7.60
C LEU A 133 4.32 2.28 -8.49
N ALA A 134 3.01 2.33 -8.38
CA ALA A 134 2.02 1.59 -9.18
C ALA A 134 0.84 2.49 -9.54
N GLU A 135 0.06 2.08 -10.55
CA GLU A 135 -1.18 2.79 -10.89
C GLU A 135 -2.28 2.60 -9.84
N HIS A 136 -2.24 1.49 -9.11
CA HIS A 136 -3.24 1.17 -8.08
C HIS A 136 -2.57 0.63 -6.81
N VAL A 137 -3.25 0.86 -5.68
CA VAL A 137 -2.93 0.29 -4.37
C VAL A 137 -4.20 -0.33 -3.80
N ILE A 138 -4.06 -1.47 -3.13
CA ILE A 138 -5.12 -2.10 -2.33
C ILE A 138 -4.88 -1.73 -0.87
N LEU A 139 -5.87 -1.07 -0.25
CA LEU A 139 -5.90 -0.68 1.16
C LEU A 139 -6.73 -1.65 1.96
#